data_79c19892b497c942cff8f9f350004e3c
#
_entry.id   79c19892b497c942cff8f9f350004e3c
#
_cell.length_a   1.000
_cell.length_b   1.000
_cell.length_c   1.000
_cell.angle_alpha   90.00
_cell.angle_beta   90.00
_cell.angle_gamma   90.00
#
_symmetry.space_group_name_H-M   'P 1'
#
loop_
_entity.id
_entity.type
_entity.pdbx_description
1 polymer ?
#
loop_
_entity_poly.entity_id
_entity_poly.type
_entity_poly.pdbx_seq_one_letter_code
_entity_poly.pdbx_strand_id
1 'polypeptide(L)'
;IENLALIPGSVGAAPIQNIGAYGVELKEVFVECSAINIKTLNSKIFSLKDCKFNYRDSIFKNQEINKYIITSVKLKLTKKGYHKLSTNYGDINKLLGKSIPNPKSIAEAVIKIRKSKLPDPKKIGNVGSFFKNPIINKNLLKKILIKYSDIPYYFVDGAYKIPAAWLIEKLNFKGYRKGNTGVHKDQALILVNYGNSSGIEILKLSEHIQNEVYKNFSIKLIPEVVVW
;
A
#
# COMPACT_ATOMS: atom_id res chain seq x y z
N ILE A 1 14.61 -3.06 -6.33
CA ILE A 1 13.70 -2.12 -5.65
C ILE A 1 13.13 -1.05 -6.58
N GLU A 2 13.45 -1.11 -7.84
CA GLU A 2 12.98 -0.19 -8.89
C GLU A 2 11.46 -0.09 -8.97
N ASN A 3 10.75 -1.17 -8.61
CA ASN A 3 9.28 -1.21 -8.53
C ASN A 3 8.72 -0.31 -7.41
N LEU A 4 9.54 0.08 -6.44
CA LEU A 4 9.18 0.98 -5.35
C LEU A 4 9.43 2.47 -5.68
N ALA A 5 9.79 2.76 -6.94
CA ALA A 5 10.06 4.13 -7.38
C ALA A 5 8.88 5.07 -7.13
N LEU A 6 9.18 6.31 -6.72
CA LEU A 6 8.22 7.38 -6.44
C LEU A 6 7.27 7.09 -5.25
N ILE A 7 7.57 6.14 -4.36
CA ILE A 7 6.85 6.04 -3.09
C ILE A 7 7.32 7.19 -2.21
N PRO A 8 6.42 8.07 -1.72
CA PRO A 8 6.79 9.18 -0.85
C PRO A 8 7.20 8.70 0.55
N GLY A 9 7.92 9.54 1.27
CA GLY A 9 8.40 9.26 2.61
C GLY A 9 9.90 8.99 2.66
N SER A 10 10.42 8.85 3.89
CA SER A 10 11.83 8.56 4.14
C SER A 10 12.12 7.05 4.09
N VAL A 11 13.39 6.70 3.85
CA VAL A 11 13.85 5.30 3.90
C VAL A 11 13.60 4.68 5.28
N GLY A 12 13.75 5.46 6.36
CA GLY A 12 13.47 5.01 7.73
C GLY A 12 12.00 4.67 8.00
N ALA A 13 11.06 5.22 7.23
CA ALA A 13 9.65 4.86 7.31
C ALA A 13 9.30 3.54 6.58
N ALA A 14 10.18 3.10 5.67
CA ALA A 14 9.92 1.92 4.84
C ALA A 14 9.71 0.60 5.64
N PRO A 15 10.48 0.31 6.71
CA PRO A 15 10.28 -0.89 7.53
C PRO A 15 9.00 -0.88 8.37
N ILE A 16 8.42 0.29 8.65
CA ILE A 16 7.23 0.38 9.51
C ILE A 16 6.10 -0.52 9.00
N GLN A 17 5.90 -0.55 7.72
CA GLN A 17 4.84 -1.36 7.10
C GLN A 17 5.32 -2.23 5.95
N ASN A 18 6.64 -2.58 5.94
CA ASN A 18 7.16 -3.39 4.84
C ASN A 18 6.69 -2.84 3.49
N ILE A 19 7.07 -1.60 3.13
CA ILE A 19 6.56 -0.95 1.92
C ILE A 19 6.63 -1.89 0.73
N GLY A 20 5.63 -1.84 -0.12
CA GLY A 20 5.58 -2.68 -1.30
C GLY A 20 4.69 -2.09 -2.38
N ALA A 21 5.11 -2.27 -3.62
CA ALA A 21 4.37 -1.87 -4.80
C ALA A 21 4.79 -2.72 -6.00
N TYR A 22 3.88 -2.90 -6.95
CA TYR A 22 4.16 -3.55 -8.23
C TYR A 22 4.85 -4.91 -8.09
N GLY A 23 4.40 -5.72 -7.12
CA GLY A 23 4.86 -7.09 -6.91
C GLY A 23 6.19 -7.24 -6.16
N VAL A 24 6.73 -6.16 -5.58
CA VAL A 24 7.98 -6.16 -4.79
C VAL A 24 7.71 -5.57 -3.40
N GLU A 25 8.29 -6.15 -2.37
CA GLU A 25 8.23 -5.66 -0.99
C GLU A 25 9.65 -5.41 -0.44
N LEU A 26 9.76 -4.47 0.52
CA LEU A 26 11.03 -4.13 1.16
C LEU A 26 11.76 -5.34 1.74
N LYS A 27 11.02 -6.28 2.37
CA LYS A 27 11.57 -7.48 3.00
C LYS A 27 12.46 -8.32 2.07
N GLU A 28 12.26 -8.22 0.75
CA GLU A 28 13.03 -8.99 -0.23
C GLU A 28 14.49 -8.55 -0.33
N VAL A 29 14.77 -7.32 0.05
CA VAL A 29 16.12 -6.72 0.01
C VAL A 29 16.58 -6.20 1.37
N PHE A 30 15.74 -6.26 2.40
CA PHE A 30 16.05 -5.78 3.75
C PHE A 30 17.02 -6.73 4.46
N VAL A 31 18.00 -6.16 5.13
CA VAL A 31 18.96 -6.89 5.98
C VAL A 31 18.67 -6.62 7.45
N GLU A 32 18.74 -5.34 7.83
CA GLU A 32 18.54 -4.86 9.20
C GLU A 32 18.21 -3.38 9.20
N CYS A 33 17.71 -2.89 10.32
CA CYS A 33 17.65 -1.45 10.58
C CYS A 33 18.15 -1.13 11.98
N SER A 34 18.77 0.05 12.12
CA SER A 34 19.11 0.63 13.42
C SER A 34 17.98 1.55 13.87
N ALA A 35 17.64 1.47 15.14
CA ALA A 35 16.58 2.30 15.71
C ALA A 35 16.94 2.73 17.14
N ILE A 36 16.46 3.90 17.54
CA ILE A 36 16.63 4.44 18.90
C ILE A 36 15.30 4.32 19.63
N ASN A 37 15.32 3.74 20.82
CA ASN A 37 14.16 3.70 21.70
C ASN A 37 13.88 5.09 22.24
N ILE A 38 12.65 5.59 22.05
CA ILE A 38 12.29 6.98 22.40
C ILE A 38 12.25 7.26 23.91
N LYS A 39 12.12 6.21 24.74
CA LYS A 39 12.09 6.37 26.21
C LYS A 39 13.48 6.21 26.85
N THR A 40 14.23 5.18 26.41
CA THR A 40 15.52 4.84 27.02
C THR A 40 16.71 5.47 26.29
N LEU A 41 16.51 6.01 25.10
CA LEU A 41 17.52 6.54 24.19
C LEU A 41 18.55 5.48 23.74
N ASN A 42 18.35 4.22 24.08
CA ASN A 42 19.25 3.14 23.68
C ASN A 42 19.04 2.78 22.21
N SER A 43 20.15 2.55 21.52
CA SER A 43 20.13 2.04 20.15
C SER A 43 19.88 0.53 20.14
N LYS A 44 19.12 0.06 19.15
CA LYS A 44 18.87 -1.36 18.89
C LYS A 44 18.91 -1.63 17.39
N ILE A 45 19.49 -2.77 17.03
CA ILE A 45 19.46 -3.28 15.65
C ILE A 45 18.34 -4.33 15.57
N PHE A 46 17.50 -4.21 14.56
CA PHE A 46 16.47 -5.17 14.22
C PHE A 46 16.83 -5.88 12.92
N SER A 47 17.06 -7.18 12.99
CA SER A 47 17.26 -8.03 11.82
C SER A 47 15.98 -8.23 11.03
N LEU A 48 16.07 -8.82 9.83
CA LEU A 48 14.91 -9.24 9.04
C LEU A 48 13.94 -10.10 9.85
N LYS A 49 14.46 -11.02 10.67
CA LYS A 49 13.66 -11.91 11.53
C LYS A 49 12.95 -11.13 12.63
N ASP A 50 13.62 -10.17 13.25
CA ASP A 50 13.06 -9.36 14.33
C ASP A 50 11.93 -8.46 13.84
N CYS A 51 12.03 -7.97 12.61
CA CYS A 51 11.02 -7.09 12.01
C CYS A 51 9.67 -7.79 11.76
N LYS A 52 9.61 -9.13 11.70
CA LYS A 52 8.38 -9.92 11.50
C LYS A 52 7.50 -9.38 10.36
N PHE A 53 8.15 -9.06 9.25
CA PHE A 53 7.44 -8.46 8.11
C PHE A 53 6.32 -9.35 7.57
N ASN A 54 5.18 -8.73 7.34
CA ASN A 54 4.05 -9.31 6.67
C ASN A 54 3.47 -8.30 5.65
N TYR A 55 2.35 -8.63 4.98
CA TYR A 55 1.70 -7.73 4.03
C TYR A 55 1.26 -6.42 4.71
N ARG A 56 1.92 -5.32 4.35
CA ARG A 56 1.73 -3.97 4.95
C ARG A 56 1.82 -3.98 6.47
N ASP A 57 2.74 -4.79 7.03
CA ASP A 57 2.86 -4.97 8.46
C ASP A 57 4.30 -5.25 8.90
N SER A 58 4.61 -4.93 10.14
CA SER A 58 5.86 -5.25 10.82
C SER A 58 5.67 -5.19 12.33
N ILE A 59 6.73 -5.54 13.08
CA ILE A 59 6.77 -5.39 14.54
C ILE A 59 6.51 -3.93 14.97
N PHE A 60 6.90 -2.95 14.15
CA PHE A 60 6.73 -1.52 14.44
C PHE A 60 5.27 -1.04 14.34
N LYS A 61 4.39 -1.79 13.72
CA LYS A 61 2.92 -1.55 13.75
C LYS A 61 2.20 -2.33 14.86
N ASN A 62 2.90 -3.17 15.61
CA ASN A 62 2.36 -4.07 16.64
C ASN A 62 3.10 -3.91 17.96
N GLN A 63 3.96 -4.88 18.33
CA GLN A 63 4.61 -4.96 19.66
C GLN A 63 5.53 -3.77 19.97
N GLU A 64 6.12 -3.17 18.93
CA GLU A 64 7.04 -2.03 19.05
C GLU A 64 6.45 -0.71 18.55
N ILE A 65 5.11 -0.63 18.46
CA ILE A 65 4.43 0.59 18.04
C ILE A 65 4.81 1.76 18.94
N ASN A 66 5.17 2.89 18.32
CA ASN A 66 5.54 4.14 19.00
C ASN A 66 6.70 4.02 20.01
N LYS A 67 7.54 2.99 19.90
CA LYS A 67 8.69 2.82 20.81
C LYS A 67 10.02 3.20 20.21
N TYR A 68 10.15 3.24 18.89
CA TYR A 68 11.43 3.43 18.20
C TYR A 68 11.35 4.45 17.07
N ILE A 69 12.46 5.16 16.89
CA ILE A 69 12.75 5.96 15.70
C ILE A 69 13.81 5.20 14.90
N ILE A 70 13.48 4.80 13.68
CA ILE A 70 14.41 4.13 12.77
C ILE A 70 15.35 5.18 12.19
N THR A 71 16.65 4.99 12.40
CA THR A 71 17.70 5.94 12.01
C THR A 71 18.43 5.52 10.73
N SER A 72 18.52 4.22 10.49
CA SER A 72 19.14 3.69 9.26
C SER A 72 18.52 2.37 8.84
N VAL A 73 18.60 2.07 7.55
CA VAL A 73 18.15 0.80 6.96
C VAL A 73 19.25 0.25 6.08
N LYS A 74 19.63 -1.00 6.28
CA LYS A 74 20.61 -1.73 5.46
C LYS A 74 19.87 -2.60 4.46
N LEU A 75 20.18 -2.42 3.18
CA LEU A 75 19.62 -3.18 2.07
C LEU A 75 20.72 -4.00 1.37
N LYS A 76 20.38 -5.23 0.96
CA LYS A 76 21.22 -6.07 0.11
C LYS A 76 20.66 -6.05 -1.30
N LEU A 77 21.34 -5.32 -2.19
CA LEU A 77 20.92 -5.20 -3.58
C LEU A 77 21.72 -6.15 -4.46
N THR A 78 21.08 -6.68 -5.49
CA THR A 78 21.70 -7.59 -6.45
C THR A 78 22.43 -6.81 -7.55
N LYS A 79 23.66 -7.20 -7.88
CA LYS A 79 24.43 -6.58 -8.95
C LYS A 79 23.82 -6.84 -10.34
N LYS A 80 24.16 -5.96 -11.29
CA LYS A 80 23.78 -6.12 -12.70
C LYS A 80 24.16 -7.52 -13.20
N GLY A 81 23.28 -8.15 -13.96
CA GLY A 81 23.48 -9.51 -14.50
C GLY A 81 22.92 -10.62 -13.60
N TYR A 82 22.75 -10.38 -12.31
CA TYR A 82 22.19 -11.36 -11.34
C TYR A 82 20.80 -10.96 -10.84
N HIS A 83 20.35 -9.76 -11.19
CA HIS A 83 19.10 -9.20 -10.71
C HIS A 83 17.90 -9.82 -11.44
N LYS A 84 16.98 -10.41 -10.68
CA LYS A 84 15.71 -10.91 -11.21
C LYS A 84 14.71 -9.75 -11.27
N LEU A 85 14.38 -9.31 -12.48
CA LEU A 85 13.47 -8.20 -12.71
C LEU A 85 12.00 -8.63 -12.54
N SER A 86 11.21 -7.81 -11.88
CA SER A 86 9.76 -8.02 -11.71
C SER A 86 8.99 -7.07 -12.64
N THR A 87 8.42 -7.59 -13.72
CA THR A 87 7.70 -6.81 -14.74
C THR A 87 6.23 -7.20 -14.89
N ASN A 88 5.82 -8.33 -14.28
CA ASN A 88 4.52 -8.95 -14.51
C ASN A 88 3.35 -8.26 -13.78
N TYR A 89 3.60 -7.19 -13.04
CA TYR A 89 2.57 -6.50 -12.28
C TYR A 89 2.03 -5.27 -13.01
N GLY A 90 0.71 -5.26 -13.21
CA GLY A 90 0.02 -4.12 -13.81
C GLY A 90 0.46 -3.83 -15.25
N ASP A 91 0.54 -2.55 -15.60
CA ASP A 91 0.86 -2.10 -16.96
C ASP A 91 2.36 -1.98 -17.25
N ILE A 92 3.25 -2.49 -16.40
CA ILE A 92 4.71 -2.35 -16.57
C ILE A 92 5.14 -2.94 -17.91
N ASN A 93 4.80 -4.20 -18.20
CA ASN A 93 5.15 -4.85 -19.47
C ASN A 93 4.60 -4.11 -20.68
N LYS A 94 3.39 -3.56 -20.60
CA LYS A 94 2.77 -2.77 -21.65
C LYS A 94 3.59 -1.51 -21.96
N LEU A 95 4.11 -0.82 -20.93
CA LEU A 95 4.93 0.38 -21.11
C LEU A 95 6.34 0.07 -21.57
N LEU A 96 6.91 -1.06 -21.19
CA LEU A 96 8.22 -1.53 -21.67
C LEU A 96 8.18 -1.95 -23.14
N GLY A 97 7.04 -2.43 -23.63
CA GLY A 97 6.86 -2.89 -25.00
C GLY A 97 7.84 -4.03 -25.36
N LYS A 98 8.58 -3.87 -26.45
CA LYS A 98 9.59 -4.85 -26.93
C LYS A 98 11.00 -4.58 -26.36
N SER A 99 11.17 -3.59 -25.50
CA SER A 99 12.49 -3.24 -24.94
C SER A 99 12.96 -4.30 -23.95
N ILE A 100 14.27 -4.56 -23.90
CA ILE A 100 14.87 -5.43 -22.88
C ILE A 100 14.77 -4.72 -21.51
N PRO A 101 14.06 -5.30 -20.53
CA PRO A 101 13.90 -4.69 -19.23
C PRO A 101 15.24 -4.50 -18.50
N ASN A 102 15.36 -3.38 -17.83
CA ASN A 102 16.45 -3.12 -16.88
C ASN A 102 15.90 -2.31 -15.70
N PRO A 103 16.63 -2.19 -14.57
CA PRO A 103 16.12 -1.48 -13.39
C PRO A 103 15.69 -0.04 -13.69
N LYS A 104 16.42 0.68 -14.55
CA LYS A 104 16.09 2.06 -14.91
C LYS A 104 14.77 2.12 -15.69
N SER A 105 14.63 1.31 -16.75
CA SER A 105 13.40 1.31 -17.57
C SER A 105 12.16 0.89 -16.77
N ILE A 106 12.32 -0.04 -15.81
CA ILE A 106 11.22 -0.45 -14.90
C ILE A 106 10.86 0.71 -13.96
N ALA A 107 11.85 1.37 -13.35
CA ALA A 107 11.58 2.53 -12.50
C ALA A 107 10.86 3.66 -13.26
N GLU A 108 11.27 3.96 -14.48
CA GLU A 108 10.64 4.96 -15.35
C GLU A 108 9.19 4.57 -15.70
N ALA A 109 8.93 3.29 -16.02
CA ALA A 109 7.59 2.79 -16.28
C ALA A 109 6.71 2.90 -15.01
N VAL A 110 7.23 2.51 -13.85
CA VAL A 110 6.53 2.65 -12.56
C VAL A 110 6.21 4.11 -12.26
N ILE A 111 7.17 5.01 -12.43
CA ILE A 111 6.97 6.46 -12.24
C ILE A 111 5.87 6.98 -13.16
N LYS A 112 5.87 6.58 -14.43
CA LYS A 112 4.85 6.98 -15.41
C LYS A 112 3.45 6.48 -14.99
N ILE A 113 3.34 5.20 -14.60
CA ILE A 113 2.07 4.63 -14.10
C ILE A 113 1.60 5.37 -12.85
N ARG A 114 2.49 5.63 -11.90
CA ARG A 114 2.13 6.32 -10.66
C ARG A 114 1.65 7.74 -10.93
N LYS A 115 2.36 8.50 -11.75
CA LYS A 115 1.97 9.87 -12.13
C LYS A 115 0.64 9.93 -12.88
N SER A 116 0.29 8.91 -13.66
CA SER A 116 -1.00 8.87 -14.37
C SER A 116 -2.18 8.45 -13.49
N LYS A 117 -1.92 7.65 -12.43
CA LYS A 117 -2.99 7.09 -11.59
C LYS A 117 -3.16 7.77 -10.23
N LEU A 118 -2.09 8.36 -9.69
CA LEU A 118 -2.10 8.92 -8.33
C LEU A 118 -2.08 10.45 -8.37
N PRO A 119 -2.93 11.12 -7.58
CA PRO A 119 -2.89 12.56 -7.46
C PRO A 119 -1.60 13.01 -6.78
N ASP A 120 -1.03 14.11 -7.24
CA ASP A 120 0.12 14.74 -6.62
C ASP A 120 -0.30 15.35 -5.26
N PRO A 121 0.28 14.91 -4.12
CA PRO A 121 -0.10 15.41 -2.81
C PRO A 121 0.23 16.91 -2.59
N LYS A 122 1.09 17.49 -3.45
CA LYS A 122 1.34 18.95 -3.46
C LYS A 122 0.19 19.73 -4.10
N LYS A 123 -0.64 19.10 -4.93
CA LYS A 123 -1.77 19.73 -5.63
C LYS A 123 -3.09 19.45 -4.93
N ILE A 124 -3.26 18.24 -4.41
CA ILE A 124 -4.45 17.84 -3.68
C ILE A 124 -4.05 16.95 -2.50
N GLY A 125 -4.44 17.36 -1.29
CA GLY A 125 -4.09 16.67 -0.07
C GLY A 125 -4.55 15.20 -0.10
N ASN A 126 -3.64 14.27 0.08
CA ASN A 126 -3.91 12.84 0.17
C ASN A 126 -2.74 12.11 0.83
N VAL A 127 -2.97 10.87 1.22
CA VAL A 127 -1.98 10.00 1.86
C VAL A 127 -1.73 8.71 1.05
N GLY A 128 -2.05 8.72 -0.24
CA GLY A 128 -2.00 7.53 -1.09
C GLY A 128 -3.17 6.59 -0.85
N SER A 129 -2.95 5.28 -1.04
CA SER A 129 -3.99 4.27 -0.78
C SER A 129 -4.36 4.26 0.70
N PHE A 130 -5.63 4.52 0.99
CA PHE A 130 -6.11 4.64 2.37
C PHE A 130 -6.34 3.28 3.03
N PHE A 131 -6.75 2.28 2.26
CA PHE A 131 -7.08 0.94 2.75
C PHE A 131 -6.14 -0.13 2.19
N LYS A 132 -5.85 -1.14 3.02
CA LYS A 132 -5.22 -2.38 2.56
C LYS A 132 -6.18 -3.18 1.69
N ASN A 133 -5.64 -3.94 0.73
CA ASN A 133 -6.43 -4.95 0.05
C ASN A 133 -6.78 -6.07 1.04
N PRO A 134 -8.06 -6.36 1.29
CA PRO A 134 -8.45 -7.39 2.24
C PRO A 134 -8.08 -8.80 1.75
N ILE A 135 -7.76 -9.66 2.72
CA ILE A 135 -7.53 -11.09 2.50
C ILE A 135 -8.70 -11.83 3.13
N ILE A 136 -9.40 -12.65 2.34
CA ILE A 136 -10.60 -13.38 2.76
C ILE A 136 -10.44 -14.87 2.53
N ASN A 137 -11.22 -15.68 3.25
CA ASN A 137 -11.24 -17.12 3.06
C ASN A 137 -12.11 -17.54 1.86
N LYS A 138 -11.97 -18.80 1.45
CA LYS A 138 -12.70 -19.40 0.32
C LYS A 138 -14.23 -19.33 0.49
N ASN A 139 -14.73 -19.52 1.70
CA ASN A 139 -16.17 -19.55 1.96
C ASN A 139 -16.81 -18.17 1.75
N LEU A 140 -16.15 -17.10 2.23
CA LEU A 140 -16.62 -15.74 2.00
C LEU A 140 -16.53 -15.35 0.52
N LEU A 141 -15.43 -15.72 -0.16
CA LEU A 141 -15.31 -15.49 -1.61
C LEU A 141 -16.45 -16.14 -2.38
N LYS A 142 -16.77 -17.42 -2.11
CA LYS A 142 -17.88 -18.11 -2.77
C LYS A 142 -19.22 -17.39 -2.58
N LYS A 143 -19.50 -16.91 -1.34
CA LYS A 143 -20.73 -16.13 -1.06
C LYS A 143 -20.79 -14.83 -1.87
N ILE A 144 -19.65 -14.13 -1.99
CA ILE A 144 -19.60 -12.87 -2.73
C ILE A 144 -19.78 -13.13 -4.24
N LEU A 145 -19.16 -14.18 -4.79
CA LEU A 145 -19.24 -14.53 -6.20
C LEU A 145 -20.68 -14.82 -6.68
N ILE A 146 -21.57 -15.26 -5.79
CA ILE A 146 -23.00 -15.46 -6.13
C ILE A 146 -23.65 -14.14 -6.57
N LYS A 147 -23.32 -13.05 -5.88
CA LYS A 147 -23.92 -11.71 -6.15
C LYS A 147 -23.06 -10.87 -7.09
N TYR A 148 -21.74 -11.07 -7.07
CA TYR A 148 -20.74 -10.27 -7.78
C TYR A 148 -19.76 -11.21 -8.50
N SER A 149 -20.20 -11.81 -9.60
CA SER A 149 -19.40 -12.77 -10.38
C SER A 149 -18.16 -12.17 -11.02
N ASP A 150 -18.12 -10.85 -11.18
CA ASP A 150 -17.03 -10.05 -11.77
C ASP A 150 -15.98 -9.58 -10.75
N ILE A 151 -16.08 -9.99 -9.46
CA ILE A 151 -15.10 -9.57 -8.45
C ILE A 151 -13.71 -10.15 -8.76
N PRO A 152 -12.67 -9.29 -8.93
CA PRO A 152 -11.32 -9.77 -9.11
C PRO A 152 -10.76 -10.30 -7.79
N TYR A 153 -10.01 -11.40 -7.86
CA TYR A 153 -9.32 -11.97 -6.71
C TYR A 153 -8.00 -12.61 -7.10
N TYR A 154 -7.08 -12.66 -6.14
CA TYR A 154 -5.76 -13.27 -6.31
C TYR A 154 -5.51 -14.24 -5.17
N PHE A 155 -5.10 -15.47 -5.50
CA PHE A 155 -4.74 -16.47 -4.48
C PHE A 155 -3.40 -16.12 -3.86
N VAL A 156 -3.34 -16.05 -2.53
CA VAL A 156 -2.12 -15.71 -1.75
C VAL A 156 -2.15 -16.49 -0.45
N ASP A 157 -1.15 -17.33 -0.22
CA ASP A 157 -0.92 -18.06 1.04
C ASP A 157 -2.17 -18.77 1.59
N GLY A 158 -2.89 -19.49 0.73
CA GLY A 158 -4.08 -20.27 1.13
C GLY A 158 -5.37 -19.45 1.26
N ALA A 159 -5.33 -18.15 0.99
CA ALA A 159 -6.47 -17.23 1.06
C ALA A 159 -6.62 -16.41 -0.23
N TYR A 160 -7.55 -15.48 -0.28
CA TYR A 160 -7.85 -14.69 -1.46
C TYR A 160 -7.76 -13.20 -1.16
N LYS A 161 -6.87 -12.52 -1.86
CA LYS A 161 -6.73 -11.06 -1.80
C LYS A 161 -7.69 -10.40 -2.78
N ILE A 162 -8.51 -9.48 -2.28
CA ILE A 162 -9.48 -8.73 -3.06
C ILE A 162 -8.97 -7.28 -3.23
N PRO A 163 -8.99 -6.69 -4.44
CA PRO A 163 -8.70 -5.28 -4.60
C PRO A 163 -9.72 -4.41 -3.87
N ALA A 164 -9.28 -3.69 -2.84
CA ALA A 164 -10.17 -2.78 -2.10
C ALA A 164 -10.71 -1.67 -2.99
N ALA A 165 -9.95 -1.23 -4.00
CA ALA A 165 -10.42 -0.27 -5.00
C ALA A 165 -11.70 -0.75 -5.70
N TRP A 166 -11.76 -2.02 -6.08
CA TRP A 166 -12.94 -2.59 -6.74
C TRP A 166 -14.17 -2.56 -5.82
N LEU A 167 -14.00 -2.93 -4.54
CA LEU A 167 -15.11 -2.91 -3.56
C LEU A 167 -15.68 -1.50 -3.39
N ILE A 168 -14.82 -0.50 -3.31
CA ILE A 168 -15.18 0.91 -3.15
C ILE A 168 -15.83 1.45 -4.43
N GLU A 169 -15.27 1.11 -5.59
CA GLU A 169 -15.80 1.52 -6.89
C GLU A 169 -17.16 0.88 -7.19
N LYS A 170 -17.35 -0.41 -6.83
CA LYS A 170 -18.63 -1.13 -7.01
C LYS A 170 -19.78 -0.51 -6.21
N LEU A 171 -19.47 0.22 -5.14
CA LEU A 171 -20.42 0.97 -4.31
C LEU A 171 -20.54 2.46 -4.73
N ASN A 172 -20.04 2.82 -5.92
CA ASN A 172 -20.09 4.17 -6.48
C ASN A 172 -19.39 5.26 -5.64
N PHE A 173 -18.41 4.88 -4.83
CA PHE A 173 -17.62 5.88 -4.08
C PHE A 173 -16.53 6.54 -4.92
N LYS A 174 -16.10 5.98 -6.04
CA LYS A 174 -15.12 6.61 -6.93
C LYS A 174 -15.64 7.95 -7.43
N GLY A 175 -14.90 9.03 -7.16
CA GLY A 175 -15.34 10.40 -7.45
C GLY A 175 -16.37 10.98 -6.47
N TYR A 176 -16.80 10.22 -5.45
CA TYR A 176 -17.69 10.73 -4.42
C TYR A 176 -17.06 11.91 -3.69
N ARG A 177 -17.86 12.97 -3.46
CA ARG A 177 -17.44 14.16 -2.74
C ARG A 177 -18.52 14.61 -1.75
N LYS A 178 -18.08 14.94 -0.52
CA LYS A 178 -18.92 15.56 0.50
C LYS A 178 -18.16 16.75 1.09
N GLY A 179 -18.60 17.96 0.77
CA GLY A 179 -17.89 19.17 1.15
C GLY A 179 -16.48 19.21 0.55
N ASN A 180 -15.48 19.32 1.40
CA ASN A 180 -14.06 19.34 1.00
C ASN A 180 -13.35 17.99 1.15
N THR A 181 -14.06 16.92 1.48
CA THR A 181 -13.53 15.55 1.45
C THR A 181 -14.10 14.77 0.29
N GLY A 182 -13.37 13.77 -0.17
CA GLY A 182 -13.88 12.88 -1.21
C GLY A 182 -12.99 11.68 -1.48
N VAL A 183 -13.44 10.88 -2.43
CA VAL A 183 -12.68 9.80 -3.05
C VAL A 183 -12.18 10.28 -4.40
N HIS A 184 -10.91 10.07 -4.71
CA HIS A 184 -10.34 10.54 -5.97
C HIS A 184 -11.08 9.96 -7.18
N LYS A 185 -11.30 10.80 -8.21
CA LYS A 185 -12.12 10.46 -9.39
C LYS A 185 -11.55 9.31 -10.23
N ASP A 186 -10.23 9.13 -10.24
CA ASP A 186 -9.54 8.11 -11.04
C ASP A 186 -9.02 6.94 -10.20
N GLN A 187 -8.97 7.07 -8.84
CA GLN A 187 -8.44 6.04 -7.95
C GLN A 187 -9.26 5.93 -6.67
N ALA A 188 -10.11 4.91 -6.60
CA ALA A 188 -11.04 4.69 -5.49
C ALA A 188 -10.40 4.44 -4.13
N LEU A 189 -9.13 4.03 -4.08
CA LEU A 189 -8.39 3.85 -2.82
C LEU A 189 -7.89 5.15 -2.19
N ILE A 190 -7.92 6.27 -2.91
CA ILE A 190 -7.35 7.52 -2.44
C ILE A 190 -8.44 8.45 -1.93
N LEU A 191 -8.42 8.68 -0.62
CA LEU A 191 -9.21 9.75 -0.01
C LEU A 191 -8.47 11.06 -0.17
N VAL A 192 -9.21 12.10 -0.55
CA VAL A 192 -8.64 13.41 -0.88
C VAL A 192 -9.25 14.51 -0.04
N ASN A 193 -8.41 15.50 0.28
CA ASN A 193 -8.79 16.78 0.87
C ASN A 193 -8.73 17.84 -0.24
N TYR A 194 -9.87 18.36 -0.62
CA TYR A 194 -9.99 19.42 -1.63
C TYR A 194 -9.64 20.83 -1.09
N GLY A 195 -9.23 20.90 0.18
CA GLY A 195 -8.86 22.13 0.89
C GLY A 195 -9.74 22.35 2.13
N ASN A 196 -9.10 22.75 3.24
CA ASN A 196 -9.75 23.11 4.50
C ASN A 196 -10.57 22.02 5.21
N SER A 197 -10.44 20.74 4.82
CA SER A 197 -11.01 19.64 5.59
C SER A 197 -10.10 19.23 6.74
N SER A 198 -10.72 18.93 7.87
CA SER A 198 -10.04 18.34 9.03
C SER A 198 -9.74 16.84 8.82
N GLY A 199 -8.77 16.31 9.56
CA GLY A 199 -8.51 14.87 9.61
C GLY A 199 -9.73 14.06 10.07
N ILE A 200 -10.55 14.63 10.96
CA ILE A 200 -11.80 14.01 11.44
C ILE A 200 -12.81 13.82 10.31
N GLU A 201 -12.91 14.76 9.39
CA GLU A 201 -13.82 14.63 8.24
C GLU A 201 -13.37 13.53 7.29
N ILE A 202 -12.04 13.40 7.06
CA ILE A 202 -11.48 12.29 6.28
C ILE A 202 -11.75 10.94 6.97
N LEU A 203 -11.58 10.88 8.31
CA LEU A 203 -11.90 9.67 9.08
C LEU A 203 -13.36 9.28 8.98
N LYS A 204 -14.29 10.22 9.12
CA LYS A 204 -15.73 9.98 8.96
C LYS A 204 -16.06 9.44 7.57
N LEU A 205 -15.41 9.95 6.53
CA LEU A 205 -15.57 9.42 5.17
C LEU A 205 -15.03 7.98 5.08
N SER A 206 -13.86 7.71 5.68
CA SER A 206 -13.29 6.36 5.69
C SER A 206 -14.19 5.35 6.44
N GLU A 207 -14.74 5.73 7.59
CA GLU A 207 -15.69 4.92 8.36
C GLU A 207 -16.98 4.65 7.57
N HIS A 208 -17.50 5.65 6.87
CA HIS A 208 -18.65 5.47 6.00
C HIS A 208 -18.38 4.43 4.90
N ILE A 209 -17.23 4.52 4.23
CA ILE A 209 -16.82 3.55 3.21
C ILE A 209 -16.66 2.15 3.83
N GLN A 210 -16.01 2.03 4.99
CA GLN A 210 -15.84 0.75 5.69
C GLN A 210 -17.19 0.10 6.02
N ASN A 211 -18.14 0.87 6.52
CA ASN A 211 -19.48 0.39 6.89
C ASN A 211 -20.25 -0.09 5.66
N GLU A 212 -20.23 0.66 4.57
CA GLU A 212 -20.91 0.27 3.33
C GLU A 212 -20.26 -0.97 2.69
N VAL A 213 -18.93 -1.07 2.69
CA VAL A 213 -18.25 -2.27 2.21
C VAL A 213 -18.58 -3.47 3.09
N TYR A 214 -18.58 -3.32 4.41
CA TYR A 214 -18.94 -4.40 5.32
C TYR A 214 -20.38 -4.87 5.11
N LYS A 215 -21.33 -3.96 5.02
CA LYS A 215 -22.75 -4.22 4.79
C LYS A 215 -23.00 -5.01 3.49
N ASN A 216 -22.29 -4.66 2.42
CA ASN A 216 -22.53 -5.27 1.10
C ASN A 216 -21.73 -6.55 0.83
N PHE A 217 -20.53 -6.66 1.40
CA PHE A 217 -19.59 -7.76 1.10
C PHE A 217 -19.19 -8.59 2.32
N SER A 218 -19.59 -8.19 3.54
CA SER A 218 -19.10 -8.77 4.81
C SER A 218 -17.56 -8.72 4.92
N ILE A 219 -16.93 -7.76 4.26
CA ILE A 219 -15.47 -7.53 4.29
C ILE A 219 -15.19 -6.29 5.13
N LYS A 220 -14.34 -6.43 6.15
CA LYS A 220 -13.84 -5.30 6.93
C LYS A 220 -12.62 -4.72 6.25
N LEU A 221 -12.72 -3.50 5.71
CA LEU A 221 -11.56 -2.76 5.23
C LEU A 221 -10.71 -2.28 6.41
N ILE A 222 -9.40 -2.39 6.27
CA ILE A 222 -8.42 -1.94 7.28
C ILE A 222 -7.64 -0.75 6.71
N PRO A 223 -7.61 0.40 7.41
CA PRO A 223 -6.77 1.51 7.01
C PRO A 223 -5.29 1.10 6.94
N GLU A 224 -4.59 1.53 5.89
CA GLU A 224 -3.14 1.38 5.78
C GLU A 224 -2.42 2.55 6.47
N VAL A 225 -3.08 3.69 6.49
CA VAL A 225 -2.58 4.93 7.08
C VAL A 225 -2.54 4.87 8.61
N VAL A 226 -1.62 5.63 9.19
CA VAL A 226 -1.55 5.87 10.64
C VAL A 226 -2.25 7.20 10.93
N VAL A 227 -3.09 7.20 11.95
CA VAL A 227 -3.80 8.39 12.43
C VAL A 227 -3.17 8.79 13.76
N TRP A 228 -2.82 10.06 13.87
CA TRP A 228 -2.22 10.66 15.07
C TRP A 228 -3.25 11.46 15.84
#